data_210a1386f159402c9ad9b90788273769
#
_entry.id   210a1386f159402c9ad9b90788273769
#
_cell.length_a   1.000
_cell.length_b   1.000
_cell.length_c   1.000
_cell.angle_alpha   90.00
_cell.angle_beta   90.00
_cell.angle_gamma   90.00
#
_symmetry.space_group_name_H-M   'P 1'
#
loop_
_entity.id
_entity.type
_entity.pdbx_description
1 polymer ?
#
loop_
_entity_poly.entity_id
_entity_poly.type
_entity_poly.pdbx_seq_one_letter_code
_entity_poly.pdbx_strand_id
1 'polypeptide(L)'
;MDSLDFTRENIAKSFGSASESYDVSARLQRFSGKNLMPWLPKQNDLTVLDLGCGTGFFTHLLKGSYHQVIGLDISIKMLNYAKEKKSPDVTWLKGDAHKLPLQNESIDFVYSNLVIQWCDPLDTVIKEICRVLKPGGTFIFSTLVEGTLHELKSSWAQVDNDEHVIDFMTELELNELFNSPKCAMLEHKCQDIVLEYEDVIHLAKELKALGANHVPSQKNKGLAGKDSWLKM
;
A
#
# COMPACT_ATOMS: atom_id res chain seq x y z
N MET A 1 -10.41 -20.10 -10.74
CA MET A 1 -9.89 -18.80 -10.33
C MET A 1 -10.39 -18.61 -8.92
N ASP A 2 -9.50 -18.56 -7.96
CA ASP A 2 -9.85 -18.44 -6.55
C ASP A 2 -10.43 -17.03 -6.30
N SER A 3 -11.35 -16.88 -5.35
CA SER A 3 -11.96 -15.58 -5.02
C SER A 3 -10.92 -14.52 -4.65
N LEU A 4 -9.83 -14.93 -4.02
CA LEU A 4 -8.69 -14.09 -3.66
C LEU A 4 -7.91 -13.59 -4.89
N ASP A 5 -7.71 -14.42 -5.91
CA ASP A 5 -7.06 -13.99 -7.15
C ASP A 5 -7.87 -12.94 -7.89
N PHE A 6 -9.20 -13.07 -7.90
CA PHE A 6 -10.10 -12.09 -8.48
C PHE A 6 -10.03 -10.73 -7.76
N THR A 7 -9.93 -10.74 -6.44
CA THR A 7 -9.79 -9.52 -5.62
C THR A 7 -8.48 -8.79 -5.93
N ARG A 8 -7.35 -9.51 -5.98
CA ARG A 8 -6.02 -8.95 -6.30
C ARG A 8 -5.96 -8.35 -7.69
N GLU A 9 -6.57 -9.01 -8.69
CA GLU A 9 -6.67 -8.45 -10.05
C GLU A 9 -7.47 -7.14 -10.08
N ASN A 10 -8.56 -7.05 -9.31
CA ASN A 10 -9.36 -5.83 -9.23
C ASN A 10 -8.60 -4.69 -8.55
N ILE A 11 -7.87 -4.97 -7.47
CA ILE A 11 -6.96 -4.02 -6.82
C ILE A 11 -5.93 -3.52 -7.84
N ALA A 12 -5.25 -4.42 -8.55
CA ALA A 12 -4.26 -4.06 -9.57
C ALA A 12 -4.85 -3.20 -10.70
N LYS A 13 -6.10 -3.48 -11.11
CA LYS A 13 -6.82 -2.69 -12.13
C LYS A 13 -7.19 -1.30 -11.61
N SER A 14 -7.69 -1.19 -10.38
CA SER A 14 -8.09 0.08 -9.77
C SER A 14 -6.90 1.03 -9.66
N PHE A 15 -5.81 0.61 -9.02
CA PHE A 15 -4.59 1.39 -8.92
C PHE A 15 -3.99 1.68 -10.30
N GLY A 16 -3.93 0.69 -11.19
CA GLY A 16 -3.41 0.87 -12.53
C GLY A 16 -4.19 1.89 -13.37
N SER A 17 -5.49 2.05 -13.14
CA SER A 17 -6.31 3.06 -13.81
C SER A 17 -6.06 4.47 -13.29
N ALA A 18 -5.49 4.59 -12.10
CA ALA A 18 -5.16 5.85 -11.44
C ALA A 18 -3.70 6.29 -11.66
N SER A 19 -2.88 5.54 -12.40
CA SER A 19 -1.43 5.79 -12.50
C SER A 19 -1.04 7.23 -12.89
N GLU A 20 -1.83 7.91 -13.73
CA GLU A 20 -1.57 9.29 -14.15
C GLU A 20 -2.00 10.34 -13.12
N SER A 21 -3.07 10.06 -12.34
CA SER A 21 -3.62 10.98 -11.34
C SER A 21 -3.07 10.76 -9.94
N TYR A 22 -2.47 9.59 -9.69
CA TYR A 22 -2.03 9.16 -8.37
C TYR A 22 -1.10 10.16 -7.68
N ASP A 23 -0.04 10.58 -8.36
CA ASP A 23 0.98 11.46 -7.77
C ASP A 23 0.42 12.84 -7.35
N VAL A 24 -0.62 13.33 -8.02
CA VAL A 24 -1.27 14.61 -7.66
C VAL A 24 -2.11 14.48 -6.41
N SER A 25 -2.73 13.32 -6.21
CA SER A 25 -3.69 13.06 -5.13
C SER A 25 -3.07 12.36 -3.90
N ALA A 26 -1.79 11.97 -3.97
CA ALA A 26 -1.13 11.14 -2.96
C ALA A 26 -0.64 11.91 -1.72
N ARG A 27 -1.47 12.78 -1.12
CA ARG A 27 -1.10 13.59 0.07
C ARG A 27 -0.73 12.69 1.26
N LEU A 28 -1.62 11.77 1.59
CA LEU A 28 -1.43 10.82 2.68
C LEU A 28 -0.21 9.93 2.43
N GLN A 29 -0.08 9.37 1.23
CA GLN A 29 1.02 8.50 0.86
C GLN A 29 2.37 9.22 0.98
N ARG A 30 2.43 10.48 0.56
CA ARG A 30 3.66 11.29 0.71
C ARG A 30 3.99 11.61 2.15
N PHE A 31 2.99 11.95 2.96
CA PHE A 31 3.18 12.20 4.38
C PHE A 31 3.66 10.94 5.09
N SER A 32 2.95 9.84 4.94
CA SER A 32 3.27 8.54 5.53
C SER A 32 4.65 8.05 5.13
N GLY A 33 4.94 8.00 3.82
CA GLY A 33 6.23 7.51 3.34
C GLY A 33 7.41 8.41 3.74
N LYS A 34 7.22 9.73 3.86
CA LYS A 34 8.25 10.62 4.41
C LYS A 34 8.54 10.33 5.88
N ASN A 35 7.53 9.96 6.66
CA ASN A 35 7.69 9.59 8.06
C ASN A 35 8.45 8.26 8.25
N LEU A 36 8.51 7.41 7.22
CA LEU A 36 9.34 6.20 7.22
C LEU A 36 10.82 6.49 6.90
N MET A 37 11.14 7.58 6.21
CA MET A 37 12.52 7.86 5.77
C MET A 37 13.55 7.92 6.90
N PRO A 38 13.26 8.49 8.11
CA PRO A 38 14.22 8.50 9.22
C PRO A 38 14.59 7.12 9.77
N TRP A 39 13.76 6.10 9.50
CA TRP A 39 13.96 4.72 9.97
C TRP A 39 14.85 3.90 9.03
N LEU A 40 15.16 4.45 7.85
CA LEU A 40 15.92 3.75 6.84
C LEU A 40 17.39 3.55 7.28
N PRO A 41 17.99 2.37 6.97
CA PRO A 41 19.42 2.14 7.20
C PRO A 41 20.28 3.20 6.52
N LYS A 42 21.39 3.58 7.16
CA LYS A 42 22.29 4.62 6.62
C LYS A 42 23.34 4.08 5.64
N GLN A 43 23.54 2.75 5.60
CA GLN A 43 24.44 2.11 4.64
C GLN A 43 23.84 2.21 3.24
N ASN A 44 24.68 2.52 2.25
CA ASN A 44 24.26 2.74 0.86
C ASN A 44 24.47 1.54 -0.08
N ASP A 45 25.23 0.53 0.36
CA ASP A 45 25.54 -0.69 -0.40
C ASP A 45 24.48 -1.80 -0.27
N LEU A 46 23.30 -1.45 0.28
CA LEU A 46 22.21 -2.36 0.52
C LEU A 46 21.35 -2.59 -0.72
N THR A 47 20.81 -3.80 -0.81
CA THR A 47 19.75 -4.17 -1.77
C THR A 47 18.38 -3.93 -1.13
N VAL A 48 17.61 -3.05 -1.73
CA VAL A 48 16.33 -2.56 -1.21
C VAL A 48 15.19 -3.06 -2.07
N LEU A 49 14.14 -3.57 -1.46
CA LEU A 49 12.86 -3.82 -2.08
C LEU A 49 11.86 -2.72 -1.68
N ASP A 50 11.34 -1.98 -2.64
CA ASP A 50 10.15 -1.13 -2.48
C ASP A 50 8.93 -1.96 -2.89
N LEU A 51 8.23 -2.50 -1.87
CA LEU A 51 7.08 -3.39 -2.04
C LEU A 51 5.79 -2.57 -2.20
N GLY A 52 5.10 -2.75 -3.32
CA GLY A 52 3.97 -1.92 -3.73
C GLY A 52 4.40 -0.52 -4.13
N CYS A 53 5.42 -0.44 -4.98
CA CYS A 53 6.10 0.81 -5.35
C CYS A 53 5.21 1.82 -6.10
N GLY A 54 4.06 1.40 -6.63
CA GLY A 54 3.11 2.24 -7.35
C GLY A 54 3.77 2.99 -8.52
N THR A 55 3.62 4.31 -8.50
CA THR A 55 4.22 5.24 -9.50
C THR A 55 5.74 5.42 -9.35
N GLY A 56 6.36 4.75 -8.37
CA GLY A 56 7.81 4.82 -8.14
C GLY A 56 8.30 6.09 -7.45
N PHE A 57 7.41 6.86 -6.80
CA PHE A 57 7.80 8.10 -6.11
C PHE A 57 8.86 7.85 -5.04
N PHE A 58 8.62 6.90 -4.11
CA PHE A 58 9.58 6.56 -3.08
C PHE A 58 10.72 5.69 -3.61
N THR A 59 10.48 4.83 -4.59
CA THR A 59 11.54 4.08 -5.27
C THR A 59 12.64 4.99 -5.82
N HIS A 60 12.25 6.12 -6.42
CA HIS A 60 13.19 7.12 -6.90
C HIS A 60 14.01 7.76 -5.77
N LEU A 61 13.38 8.09 -4.64
CA LEU A 61 14.08 8.62 -3.47
C LEU A 61 15.03 7.59 -2.86
N LEU A 62 14.60 6.33 -2.74
CA LEU A 62 15.44 5.23 -2.29
C LEU A 62 16.64 5.04 -3.22
N LYS A 63 16.45 5.10 -4.54
CA LYS A 63 17.54 4.99 -5.52
C LYS A 63 18.58 6.10 -5.38
N GLY A 64 18.20 7.28 -4.93
CA GLY A 64 19.12 8.36 -4.59
C GLY A 64 20.04 8.06 -3.38
N SER A 65 19.65 7.09 -2.54
CA SER A 65 20.36 6.74 -1.31
C SER A 65 21.03 5.36 -1.35
N TYR A 66 20.54 4.43 -2.19
CA TYR A 66 20.99 3.04 -2.20
C TYR A 66 21.43 2.57 -3.59
N HIS A 67 22.44 1.70 -3.60
CA HIS A 67 23.04 1.22 -4.82
C HIS A 67 22.09 0.32 -5.63
N GLN A 68 21.40 -0.60 -4.98
CA GLN A 68 20.44 -1.52 -5.62
C GLN A 68 19.03 -1.31 -5.07
N VAL A 69 18.11 -0.92 -5.94
CA VAL A 69 16.70 -0.75 -5.60
C VAL A 69 15.83 -1.53 -6.59
N ILE A 70 14.94 -2.32 -6.04
CA ILE A 70 13.92 -3.07 -6.77
C ILE A 70 12.56 -2.46 -6.42
N GLY A 71 11.86 -1.93 -7.42
CA GLY A 71 10.46 -1.51 -7.28
C GLY A 71 9.55 -2.65 -7.73
N LEU A 72 8.74 -3.17 -6.81
CA LEU A 72 7.79 -4.25 -7.11
C LEU A 72 6.36 -3.77 -6.93
N ASP A 73 5.52 -4.04 -7.92
CA ASP A 73 4.09 -3.77 -7.85
C ASP A 73 3.28 -4.85 -8.58
N ILE A 74 2.06 -5.07 -8.14
CA ILE A 74 1.13 -6.00 -8.77
C ILE A 74 0.57 -5.42 -10.09
N SER A 75 0.48 -4.10 -10.20
CA SER A 75 -0.05 -3.39 -11.36
C SER A 75 1.00 -3.08 -12.40
N ILE A 76 0.92 -3.74 -13.54
CA ILE A 76 1.82 -3.46 -14.68
C ILE A 76 1.70 -2.02 -15.19
N LYS A 77 0.52 -1.39 -15.07
CA LYS A 77 0.33 0.00 -15.49
C LYS A 77 1.08 0.98 -14.58
N MET A 78 1.07 0.73 -13.26
CA MET A 78 1.89 1.50 -12.31
C MET A 78 3.38 1.38 -12.64
N LEU A 79 3.87 0.16 -12.87
CA LEU A 79 5.27 -0.08 -13.21
C LEU A 79 5.68 0.57 -14.54
N ASN A 80 4.82 0.52 -15.57
CA ASN A 80 5.09 1.18 -16.84
C ASN A 80 5.20 2.71 -16.66
N TYR A 81 4.29 3.30 -15.88
CA TYR A 81 4.35 4.72 -15.53
C TYR A 81 5.65 5.05 -14.77
N ALA A 82 5.97 4.26 -13.73
CA ALA A 82 7.19 4.43 -12.94
C ALA A 82 8.46 4.36 -13.79
N LYS A 83 8.55 3.36 -14.66
CA LYS A 83 9.68 3.16 -15.57
C LYS A 83 9.86 4.31 -16.55
N GLU A 84 8.75 4.85 -17.08
CA GLU A 84 8.77 5.97 -18.03
C GLU A 84 9.15 7.29 -17.36
N LYS A 85 8.65 7.55 -16.13
CA LYS A 85 8.68 8.87 -15.51
C LYS A 85 9.75 9.08 -14.46
N LYS A 86 10.36 8.02 -13.89
CA LYS A 86 11.18 8.17 -12.69
C LYS A 86 12.66 7.83 -12.87
N SER A 87 13.04 6.57 -12.93
CA SER A 87 14.47 6.20 -12.90
C SER A 87 14.77 5.02 -13.81
N PRO A 88 15.66 5.20 -14.80
CA PRO A 88 16.07 4.10 -15.68
C PRO A 88 16.89 3.01 -14.94
N ASP A 89 17.57 3.37 -13.85
CA ASP A 89 18.51 2.50 -13.12
C ASP A 89 17.85 1.71 -11.97
N VAL A 90 16.53 1.65 -11.93
CA VAL A 90 15.75 0.84 -10.98
C VAL A 90 15.35 -0.47 -11.65
N THR A 91 15.43 -1.57 -10.92
CA THR A 91 14.85 -2.84 -11.36
C THR A 91 13.35 -2.85 -11.08
N TRP A 92 12.54 -2.67 -12.13
CA TRP A 92 11.09 -2.70 -12.01
C TRP A 92 10.56 -4.12 -12.23
N LEU A 93 9.86 -4.67 -11.24
CA LEU A 93 9.43 -6.05 -11.22
C LEU A 93 7.92 -6.17 -10.96
N LYS A 94 7.20 -6.81 -11.89
CA LYS A 94 5.81 -7.16 -11.64
C LYS A 94 5.76 -8.38 -10.72
N GLY A 95 5.04 -8.28 -9.59
CA GLY A 95 4.91 -9.38 -8.64
C GLY A 95 3.74 -9.17 -7.68
N ASP A 96 3.32 -10.29 -7.08
CA ASP A 96 2.36 -10.34 -5.99
C ASP A 96 3.14 -10.49 -4.67
N ALA A 97 2.78 -9.69 -3.67
CA ALA A 97 3.38 -9.74 -2.33
C ALA A 97 3.21 -11.11 -1.66
N HIS A 98 2.16 -11.85 -2.01
CA HIS A 98 1.91 -13.21 -1.50
C HIS A 98 2.83 -14.27 -2.10
N LYS A 99 3.55 -13.96 -3.18
CA LYS A 99 4.53 -14.83 -3.83
C LYS A 99 5.58 -13.98 -4.53
N LEU A 100 6.55 -13.52 -3.77
CA LEU A 100 7.60 -12.63 -4.28
C LEU A 100 8.51 -13.37 -5.27
N PRO A 101 8.69 -12.85 -6.50
CA PRO A 101 9.57 -13.44 -7.51
C PRO A 101 11.04 -13.10 -7.23
N LEU A 102 11.49 -13.30 -6.00
CA LEU A 102 12.81 -13.00 -5.48
C LEU A 102 13.40 -14.23 -4.79
N GLN A 103 14.72 -14.34 -4.79
CA GLN A 103 15.43 -15.42 -4.11
C GLN A 103 15.34 -15.25 -2.59
N ASN A 104 15.51 -16.36 -1.87
CA ASN A 104 15.64 -16.35 -0.43
C ASN A 104 16.86 -15.50 -0.03
N GLU A 105 16.77 -14.79 1.09
CA GLU A 105 17.90 -14.07 1.70
C GLU A 105 18.66 -13.16 0.70
N SER A 106 17.92 -12.48 -0.18
CA SER A 106 18.50 -11.62 -1.22
C SER A 106 18.34 -10.12 -0.96
N ILE A 107 17.51 -9.73 -0.01
CA ILE A 107 17.13 -8.34 0.28
C ILE A 107 17.64 -7.94 1.66
N ASP A 108 18.30 -6.79 1.75
CA ASP A 108 18.80 -6.25 3.03
C ASP A 108 17.69 -5.57 3.82
N PHE A 109 16.82 -4.78 3.15
CA PHE A 109 15.59 -4.31 3.78
C PHE A 109 14.45 -4.15 2.78
N VAL A 110 13.23 -4.29 3.28
CA VAL A 110 11.98 -4.05 2.55
C VAL A 110 11.38 -2.74 3.06
N TYR A 111 11.08 -1.84 2.15
CA TYR A 111 10.27 -0.65 2.36
C TYR A 111 8.88 -0.87 1.79
N SER A 112 7.81 -0.48 2.50
CA SER A 112 6.45 -0.56 1.99
C SER A 112 5.58 0.54 2.59
N ASN A 113 4.93 1.34 1.74
CA ASN A 113 4.17 2.49 2.19
C ASN A 113 2.70 2.37 1.79
N LEU A 114 1.82 2.14 2.77
CA LEU A 114 0.36 2.01 2.61
C LEU A 114 -0.04 0.93 1.58
N VAL A 115 0.54 -0.26 1.72
CA VAL A 115 0.29 -1.41 0.83
C VAL A 115 -0.33 -2.58 1.57
N ILE A 116 0.17 -2.92 2.77
CA ILE A 116 -0.18 -4.18 3.43
C ILE A 116 -1.65 -4.29 3.84
N GLN A 117 -2.36 -3.18 3.97
CA GLN A 117 -3.82 -3.17 4.20
C GLN A 117 -4.63 -3.76 3.02
N TRP A 118 -4.01 -3.89 1.86
CA TRP A 118 -4.59 -4.52 0.66
C TRP A 118 -4.23 -6.00 0.52
N CYS A 119 -3.42 -6.52 1.44
CA CYS A 119 -2.86 -7.87 1.39
C CYS A 119 -3.65 -8.81 2.30
N ASP A 120 -4.47 -9.65 1.70
CA ASP A 120 -5.21 -10.69 2.41
C ASP A 120 -4.92 -12.06 1.77
N PRO A 121 -4.48 -13.06 2.56
CA PRO A 121 -4.12 -13.01 3.99
C PRO A 121 -2.71 -12.43 4.23
N LEU A 122 -2.60 -11.49 5.17
CA LEU A 122 -1.35 -10.76 5.45
C LEU A 122 -0.23 -11.67 6.00
N ASP A 123 -0.55 -12.73 6.72
CA ASP A 123 0.43 -13.70 7.25
C ASP A 123 1.26 -14.35 6.13
N THR A 124 0.67 -14.57 4.97
CA THR A 124 1.37 -15.11 3.80
C THR A 124 2.37 -14.10 3.24
N VAL A 125 2.00 -12.83 3.22
CA VAL A 125 2.90 -11.75 2.77
C VAL A 125 4.06 -11.57 3.74
N ILE A 126 3.81 -11.63 5.05
CA ILE A 126 4.88 -11.58 6.06
C ILE A 126 5.86 -12.75 5.89
N LYS A 127 5.36 -13.97 5.64
CA LYS A 127 6.23 -15.14 5.37
C LYS A 127 7.12 -14.94 4.15
N GLU A 128 6.60 -14.36 3.09
CA GLU A 128 7.37 -14.06 1.88
C GLU A 128 8.41 -12.94 2.11
N ILE A 129 8.04 -11.89 2.84
CA ILE A 129 8.98 -10.84 3.25
C ILE A 129 10.11 -11.45 4.09
N CYS A 130 9.80 -12.26 5.11
CA CYS A 130 10.81 -12.93 5.93
C CYS A 130 11.68 -13.90 5.11
N ARG A 131 11.14 -14.53 4.05
CA ARG A 131 11.88 -15.43 3.17
C ARG A 131 12.93 -14.70 2.35
N VAL A 132 12.57 -13.53 1.80
CA VAL A 132 13.46 -12.77 0.93
C VAL A 132 14.47 -11.92 1.69
N LEU A 133 14.18 -11.56 2.94
CA LEU A 133 15.10 -10.82 3.79
C LEU A 133 16.30 -11.68 4.17
N LYS A 134 17.48 -11.11 4.11
CA LYS A 134 18.71 -11.68 4.66
C LYS A 134 18.59 -11.81 6.19
N PRO A 135 19.36 -12.70 6.82
CA PRO A 135 19.49 -12.70 8.28
C PRO A 135 19.84 -11.31 8.82
N GLY A 136 19.03 -10.80 9.77
CA GLY A 136 19.17 -9.43 10.28
C GLY A 136 18.59 -8.34 9.40
N GLY A 137 17.99 -8.68 8.26
CA GLY A 137 17.29 -7.75 7.39
C GLY A 137 16.05 -7.16 8.07
N THR A 138 15.60 -6.00 7.61
CA THR A 138 14.54 -5.22 8.25
C THR A 138 13.36 -4.98 7.30
N PHE A 139 12.15 -5.03 7.84
CA PHE A 139 10.93 -4.60 7.15
C PHE A 139 10.44 -3.28 7.76
N ILE A 140 10.37 -2.23 6.94
CA ILE A 140 9.94 -0.88 7.32
C ILE A 140 8.69 -0.55 6.52
N PHE A 141 7.57 -0.32 7.22
CA PHE A 141 6.30 -0.12 6.53
C PHE A 141 5.39 0.87 7.24
N SER A 142 4.42 1.36 6.50
CA SER A 142 3.23 2.02 7.04
C SER A 142 1.97 1.34 6.57
N THR A 143 0.94 1.38 7.39
CA THR A 143 -0.39 0.85 7.08
C THR A 143 -1.47 1.70 7.73
N LEU A 144 -2.70 1.50 7.30
CA LEU A 144 -3.89 2.04 7.93
C LEU A 144 -4.42 1.01 8.94
N VAL A 145 -4.96 1.51 10.05
CA VAL A 145 -5.51 0.69 11.12
C VAL A 145 -6.98 1.02 11.37
N GLU A 146 -7.65 0.20 12.18
CA GLU A 146 -9.02 0.45 12.62
C GLU A 146 -9.22 1.89 13.05
N GLY A 147 -10.40 2.46 12.77
CA GLY A 147 -10.72 3.87 12.97
C GLY A 147 -10.41 4.77 11.77
N THR A 148 -9.59 4.32 10.81
CA THR A 148 -9.35 5.05 9.57
C THR A 148 -10.64 5.23 8.77
N LEU A 149 -10.90 6.46 8.28
CA LEU A 149 -12.12 6.84 7.54
C LEU A 149 -13.41 6.56 8.32
N HIS A 150 -13.38 6.64 9.66
CA HIS A 150 -14.54 6.33 10.49
C HIS A 150 -15.73 7.28 10.22
N GLU A 151 -15.49 8.56 9.89
CA GLU A 151 -16.53 9.51 9.50
C GLU A 151 -17.23 9.07 8.21
N LEU A 152 -16.45 8.66 7.24
CA LEU A 152 -16.97 8.15 5.96
C LEU A 152 -17.77 6.87 6.16
N LYS A 153 -17.25 5.92 6.95
CA LYS A 153 -17.94 4.66 7.27
C LYS A 153 -19.26 4.92 8.02
N SER A 154 -19.22 5.79 9.01
CA SER A 154 -20.41 6.15 9.81
C SER A 154 -21.47 6.89 8.99
N SER A 155 -21.07 7.74 8.06
CA SER A 155 -21.99 8.46 7.18
C SER A 155 -22.67 7.49 6.19
N TRP A 156 -21.92 6.56 5.58
CA TRP A 156 -22.50 5.55 4.70
C TRP A 156 -23.49 4.63 5.39
N ALA A 157 -23.24 4.25 6.64
CA ALA A 157 -24.16 3.44 7.45
C ALA A 157 -25.56 4.09 7.66
N GLN A 158 -25.69 5.39 7.42
CA GLN A 158 -26.97 6.09 7.44
C GLN A 158 -27.70 6.07 6.08
N VAL A 159 -27.02 5.71 5.00
CA VAL A 159 -27.56 5.72 3.64
C VAL A 159 -28.02 4.33 3.21
N ASP A 160 -27.18 3.32 3.46
CA ASP A 160 -27.45 1.92 3.13
C ASP A 160 -26.68 0.96 4.04
N ASN A 161 -26.81 -0.37 3.76
CA ASN A 161 -26.10 -1.42 4.51
C ASN A 161 -24.94 -2.02 3.70
N ASP A 162 -24.54 -1.38 2.60
CA ASP A 162 -23.44 -1.86 1.79
C ASP A 162 -22.09 -1.45 2.44
N GLU A 163 -21.03 -2.23 2.23
CA GLU A 163 -19.69 -1.86 2.63
C GLU A 163 -19.08 -0.89 1.63
N HIS A 164 -18.75 0.32 2.07
CA HIS A 164 -18.14 1.38 1.25
C HIS A 164 -16.69 1.68 1.62
N VAL A 165 -16.23 1.16 2.74
CA VAL A 165 -14.86 1.28 3.27
C VAL A 165 -14.41 -0.10 3.69
N ILE A 166 -13.19 -0.50 3.32
CA ILE A 166 -12.61 -1.77 3.77
C ILE A 166 -12.41 -1.77 5.29
N ASP A 167 -12.46 -2.94 5.89
CA ASP A 167 -12.07 -3.09 7.29
C ASP A 167 -10.55 -3.12 7.39
N PHE A 168 -10.03 -2.32 8.31
CA PHE A 168 -8.61 -2.29 8.65
C PHE A 168 -8.36 -3.11 9.91
N MET A 169 -7.21 -3.76 9.98
CA MET A 169 -6.78 -4.47 11.17
C MET A 169 -6.58 -3.51 12.34
N THR A 170 -6.85 -3.99 13.53
CA THR A 170 -6.52 -3.27 14.76
C THR A 170 -5.00 -3.23 14.98
N GLU A 171 -4.52 -2.29 15.78
CA GLU A 171 -3.12 -2.24 16.19
C GLU A 171 -2.71 -3.51 16.96
N LEU A 172 -3.63 -4.09 17.73
CA LEU A 172 -3.39 -5.34 18.46
C LEU A 172 -3.15 -6.52 17.51
N GLU A 173 -4.01 -6.72 16.53
CA GLU A 173 -3.88 -7.79 15.53
C GLU A 173 -2.57 -7.67 14.73
N LEU A 174 -2.17 -6.45 14.35
CA LEU A 174 -0.89 -6.21 13.70
C LEU A 174 0.28 -6.56 14.63
N ASN A 175 0.22 -6.15 15.91
CA ASN A 175 1.25 -6.48 16.89
C ASN A 175 1.40 -7.99 17.08
N GLU A 176 0.29 -8.74 17.14
CA GLU A 176 0.32 -10.19 17.24
C GLU A 176 0.95 -10.85 16.01
N LEU A 177 0.62 -10.38 14.82
CA LEU A 177 1.19 -10.87 13.55
C LEU A 177 2.70 -10.67 13.46
N PHE A 178 3.18 -9.49 13.87
CA PHE A 178 4.60 -9.15 13.77
C PHE A 178 5.44 -9.60 14.97
N ASN A 179 4.83 -10.08 16.05
CA ASN A 179 5.52 -10.68 17.21
C ASN A 179 5.54 -12.21 17.14
N SER A 180 6.09 -12.75 16.06
CA SER A 180 6.24 -14.19 15.87
C SER A 180 7.70 -14.62 16.05
N PRO A 181 8.01 -15.94 16.25
CA PRO A 181 9.38 -16.42 16.37
C PRO A 181 10.32 -16.08 15.20
N LYS A 182 9.75 -15.74 14.05
CA LYS A 182 10.50 -15.41 12.83
C LYS A 182 10.58 -13.91 12.55
N CYS A 183 9.77 -13.11 13.25
CA CYS A 183 9.64 -11.69 13.01
C CYS A 183 9.39 -11.00 14.35
N ALA A 184 10.25 -10.09 14.77
CA ALA A 184 10.07 -9.31 15.98
C ALA A 184 9.79 -7.86 15.61
N MET A 185 8.70 -7.30 16.10
CA MET A 185 8.47 -5.86 16.01
C MET A 185 9.45 -5.15 16.92
N LEU A 186 10.31 -4.32 16.32
CA LEU A 186 11.32 -3.56 17.04
C LEU A 186 10.74 -2.26 17.60
N GLU A 187 10.00 -1.56 16.78
CA GLU A 187 9.39 -0.28 17.13
C GLU A 187 8.19 -0.01 16.24
N HIS A 188 7.13 0.61 16.77
CA HIS A 188 6.01 1.11 15.98
C HIS A 188 5.51 2.43 16.55
N LYS A 189 4.81 3.18 15.72
CA LYS A 189 4.13 4.42 16.09
C LYS A 189 2.78 4.46 15.41
N CYS A 190 1.72 4.60 16.20
CA CYS A 190 0.38 4.91 15.71
C CYS A 190 0.09 6.41 15.92
N GLN A 191 -0.57 7.03 14.94
CA GLN A 191 -0.95 8.46 15.02
C GLN A 191 -2.15 8.74 14.14
N ASP A 192 -2.99 9.66 14.58
CA ASP A 192 -4.07 10.22 13.78
C ASP A 192 -3.51 11.18 12.73
N ILE A 193 -4.02 11.05 11.50
CA ILE A 193 -3.73 11.96 10.40
C ILE A 193 -5.05 12.50 9.88
N VAL A 194 -5.31 13.78 10.14
CA VAL A 194 -6.53 14.45 9.70
C VAL A 194 -6.30 15.08 8.33
N LEU A 195 -7.14 14.72 7.36
CA LEU A 195 -7.19 15.32 6.03
C LEU A 195 -8.51 16.07 5.89
N GLU A 196 -8.42 17.37 5.67
CA GLU A 196 -9.59 18.22 5.46
C GLU A 196 -9.96 18.26 3.98
N TYR A 197 -11.27 18.24 3.70
CA TYR A 197 -11.87 18.34 2.38
C TYR A 197 -12.96 19.41 2.37
N GLU A 198 -13.10 20.10 1.24
CA GLU A 198 -14.15 21.13 1.06
C GLU A 198 -15.55 20.51 1.14
N ASP A 199 -15.70 19.31 0.60
CA ASP A 199 -16.94 18.54 0.63
C ASP A 199 -16.64 17.03 0.45
N VAL A 200 -17.66 16.20 0.62
CA VAL A 200 -17.57 14.75 0.45
C VAL A 200 -17.26 14.34 -1.00
N ILE A 201 -17.66 15.15 -1.97
CA ILE A 201 -17.36 14.87 -3.39
C ILE A 201 -15.87 15.06 -3.68
N HIS A 202 -15.22 16.02 -3.00
CA HIS A 202 -13.77 16.20 -3.09
C HIS A 202 -13.04 14.97 -2.54
N LEU A 203 -13.44 14.44 -1.38
CA LEU A 203 -12.92 13.18 -0.82
C LEU A 203 -13.13 12.02 -1.82
N ALA A 204 -14.33 11.84 -2.36
CA ALA A 204 -14.63 10.79 -3.32
C ALA A 204 -13.75 10.86 -4.58
N LYS A 205 -13.51 12.07 -5.09
CA LYS A 205 -12.61 12.29 -6.23
C LYS A 205 -11.16 11.93 -5.91
N GLU A 206 -10.66 12.28 -4.71
CA GLU A 206 -9.32 11.93 -4.29
C GLU A 206 -9.14 10.42 -4.15
N LEU A 207 -10.07 9.71 -3.48
CA LEU A 207 -10.05 8.25 -3.38
C LEU A 207 -10.07 7.57 -4.75
N LYS A 208 -10.87 8.09 -5.68
CA LYS A 208 -10.91 7.61 -7.07
C LYS A 208 -9.61 7.88 -7.82
N ALA A 209 -9.04 9.07 -7.67
CA ALA A 209 -7.78 9.46 -8.32
C ALA A 209 -6.58 8.67 -7.79
N LEU A 210 -6.67 8.12 -6.57
CA LEU A 210 -5.71 7.18 -5.99
C LEU A 210 -5.94 5.72 -6.40
N GLY A 211 -7.11 5.39 -6.98
CA GLY A 211 -7.52 4.00 -7.19
C GLY A 211 -7.89 3.24 -5.91
N ALA A 212 -8.02 3.95 -4.78
CA ALA A 212 -8.38 3.40 -3.47
C ALA A 212 -9.90 3.28 -3.28
N ASN A 213 -10.62 2.96 -4.35
CA ASN A 213 -12.07 2.89 -4.40
C ASN A 213 -12.60 1.46 -4.58
N HIS A 214 -11.76 0.46 -4.39
CA HIS A 214 -12.15 -0.93 -4.45
C HIS A 214 -12.50 -1.47 -3.08
N VAL A 215 -13.72 -1.97 -2.92
CA VAL A 215 -14.17 -2.73 -1.74
C VAL A 215 -14.46 -4.15 -2.18
N PRO A 216 -13.76 -5.17 -1.66
CA PRO A 216 -13.83 -6.55 -2.15
C PRO A 216 -15.23 -7.18 -2.11
N SER A 217 -16.06 -6.80 -1.14
CA SER A 217 -17.43 -7.31 -0.96
C SER A 217 -18.43 -6.77 -2.01
N GLN A 218 -18.12 -5.67 -2.66
CA GLN A 218 -18.98 -5.08 -3.69
C GLN A 218 -18.79 -5.76 -5.04
N LYS A 219 -19.65 -6.71 -5.36
CA LYS A 219 -19.73 -7.30 -6.72
C LYS A 219 -20.01 -6.20 -7.75
N ASN A 220 -18.97 -5.70 -8.43
CA ASN A 220 -19.03 -4.82 -9.60
C ASN A 220 -19.68 -3.43 -9.44
N LYS A 221 -19.80 -2.91 -8.24
CA LYS A 221 -20.20 -1.52 -8.03
C LYS A 221 -18.95 -0.73 -7.67
N GLY A 222 -18.44 0.09 -8.60
CA GLY A 222 -17.45 1.13 -8.27
C GLY A 222 -18.00 2.07 -7.17
N LEU A 223 -17.28 3.16 -6.87
CA LEU A 223 -17.81 4.21 -5.99
C LEU A 223 -19.28 4.48 -6.34
N ALA A 224 -20.15 4.51 -5.32
CA ALA A 224 -21.56 4.85 -5.46
C ALA A 224 -21.73 6.10 -6.32
N GLY A 225 -22.83 6.17 -7.07
CA GLY A 225 -23.10 7.30 -7.94
C GLY A 225 -23.15 8.63 -7.18
N LYS A 226 -22.93 9.76 -7.88
CA LYS A 226 -22.91 11.10 -7.27
C LYS A 226 -24.10 11.37 -6.37
N ASP A 227 -25.29 10.89 -6.75
CA ASP A 227 -26.54 11.09 -5.98
C ASP A 227 -26.50 10.36 -4.63
N SER A 228 -25.82 9.23 -4.52
CA SER A 228 -25.64 8.50 -3.26
C SER A 228 -24.68 9.25 -2.33
N TRP A 229 -23.60 9.82 -2.86
CA TRP A 229 -22.66 10.66 -2.10
C TRP A 229 -23.31 11.95 -1.57
N LEU A 230 -24.31 12.48 -2.26
CA LEU A 230 -25.04 13.68 -1.84
C LEU A 230 -26.09 13.39 -0.77
N LYS A 231 -26.36 12.12 -0.45
CA LYS A 231 -27.30 11.73 0.63
C LYS A 231 -26.62 11.55 1.98
N MET A 232 -25.30 11.49 2.00
CA MET A 232 -24.47 11.50 3.21
C MET A 232 -24.41 12.91 3.83
#